data_059c33595cbc850d7aba184573536c81
#
_entry.id   059c33595cbc850d7aba184573536c81
#
_cell.length_a   1.000
_cell.length_b   1.000
_cell.length_c   1.000
_cell.angle_alpha   90.00
_cell.angle_beta   90.00
_cell.angle_gamma   90.00
#
_symmetry.space_group_name_H-M   'P 1'
#
loop_
_entity.id
_entity.type
_entity.pdbx_description
1 polymer ?
#
loop_
_entity_poly.entity_id
_entity_poly.type
_entity_poly.pdbx_seq_one_letter_code
_entity_poly.pdbx_strand_id
1 'polypeptide(L)'
;MIVMNNXXLEDVLQIYTHYVLHTTATFHTQPLTRSEMKEMVCSPDPKYKTFALLDKNRVSGYVLLTRHKPREAYDETAEVTIYLDPSCKTKGLGSLALSHIEEYARTQPLHTLVATICGQNEASIRLFEKNGYTKCAHYKEVGKKFGQRLDILGYQKIIP
;
A
#
# COMPACT_ATOMS: atom_id res chain seq x y z
N MET A 1 -6.75 -11.80 -9.75
CA MET A 1 -6.62 -11.07 -8.48
C MET A 1 -7.91 -11.22 -7.68
N ILE A 2 -7.81 -11.49 -6.39
CA ILE A 2 -8.99 -11.76 -5.58
C ILE A 2 -9.16 -10.70 -4.49
N VAL A 3 -10.42 -10.56 -4.04
CA VAL A 3 -10.74 -9.65 -2.93
C VAL A 3 -10.21 -10.26 -1.63
N MET A 4 -9.65 -9.43 -0.78
CA MET A 4 -9.10 -9.86 0.50
C MET A 4 -10.20 -10.46 1.38
N ASN A 5 -9.91 -11.62 1.95
CA ASN A 5 -10.79 -12.26 2.92
C ASN A 5 -9.92 -12.92 4.00
N ASN A 6 -10.58 -13.56 4.93
CA ASN A 6 -9.84 -14.15 6.07
C ASN A 6 -8.83 -15.20 5.66
N UNK A 7 -9.05 -15.75 4.79
CA UNK A 7 -8.19 -16.76 4.25
C UNK A 7 -6.94 -16.30 3.68
N UNK A 8 -6.83 -15.28 3.35
CA UNK A 8 -5.70 -14.62 2.88
C UNK A 8 -5.05 -13.81 3.96
N LEU A 9 -5.61 -13.70 5.10
CA LEU A 9 -5.09 -12.80 6.13
C LEU A 9 -3.73 -13.24 6.66
N GLU A 10 -3.55 -14.52 6.88
CA GLU A 10 -2.26 -15.01 7.38
C GLU A 10 -1.13 -14.73 6.40
N ASP A 11 -1.37 -14.94 5.12
CA ASP A 11 -0.34 -14.68 4.13
C ASP A 11 0.01 -13.19 4.07
N VAL A 12 -0.99 -12.35 4.12
CA VAL A 12 -0.79 -10.90 4.09
C VAL A 12 -0.04 -10.45 5.35
N LEU A 13 -0.41 -11.01 6.50
CA LEU A 13 0.29 -10.68 7.74
C LEU A 13 1.76 -11.09 7.69
N GLN A 14 2.05 -12.27 7.13
CA GLN A 14 3.45 -12.69 7.00
C GLN A 14 4.24 -11.74 6.10
N ILE A 15 3.64 -11.32 5.00
CA ILE A 15 4.32 -10.37 4.09
C ILE A 15 4.59 -9.07 4.83
N TYR A 16 3.58 -8.52 5.50
CA TYR A 16 3.75 -7.24 6.19
C TYR A 16 4.77 -7.33 7.32
N THR A 17 4.75 -8.45 8.08
CA THR A 17 5.68 -8.65 9.18
C THR A 17 7.12 -8.62 8.70
N HIS A 18 7.40 -9.19 7.53
CA HIS A 18 8.74 -9.09 6.95
C HIS A 18 9.18 -7.64 6.81
N TYR A 19 8.29 -6.79 6.28
CA TYR A 19 8.63 -5.38 6.07
C TYR A 19 8.76 -4.62 7.40
N VAL A 20 7.96 -4.98 8.39
CA VAL A 20 8.08 -4.38 9.71
C VAL A 20 9.44 -4.70 10.34
N LEU A 21 9.86 -5.94 10.28
CA LEU A 21 11.05 -6.40 11.00
C LEU A 21 12.35 -6.10 10.27
N HIS A 22 12.32 -6.04 8.94
CA HIS A 22 13.57 -6.06 8.18
C HIS A 22 13.78 -4.88 7.25
N THR A 23 12.84 -3.95 7.15
CA THR A 23 12.97 -2.86 6.17
C THR A 23 12.47 -1.54 6.73
N THR A 24 12.77 -0.46 6.00
CA THR A 24 12.22 0.85 6.30
C THR A 24 11.01 1.18 5.42
N ALA A 25 10.50 0.20 4.68
CA ALA A 25 9.36 0.44 3.77
C ALA A 25 8.07 0.73 4.53
N THR A 26 7.96 0.29 5.77
CA THR A 26 6.87 0.68 6.66
C THR A 26 7.46 1.23 7.96
N PHE A 27 6.72 2.14 8.58
CA PHE A 27 7.20 2.75 9.82
C PHE A 27 6.64 2.08 11.07
N HIS A 28 5.87 1.01 10.96
CA HIS A 28 5.63 0.17 12.12
C HIS A 28 6.96 -0.43 12.57
N THR A 29 7.18 -0.45 13.87
CA THR A 29 8.41 -1.01 14.43
C THR A 29 8.18 -2.34 15.14
N GLN A 30 6.92 -2.67 15.42
CA GLN A 30 6.55 -3.93 16.05
C GLN A 30 5.54 -4.64 15.16
N PRO A 31 5.63 -5.96 15.03
CA PRO A 31 4.65 -6.69 14.21
C PRO A 31 3.23 -6.46 14.71
N LEU A 32 2.30 -6.39 13.79
CA LEU A 32 0.88 -6.29 14.13
C LEU A 32 0.35 -7.65 14.54
N THR A 33 -0.64 -7.65 15.43
CA THR A 33 -1.39 -8.86 15.70
C THR A 33 -2.31 -9.18 14.52
N ARG A 34 -2.84 -10.40 14.50
CA ARG A 34 -3.79 -10.79 13.48
C ARG A 34 -5.00 -9.85 13.46
N SER A 35 -5.50 -9.49 14.63
CA SER A 35 -6.64 -8.60 14.75
C SER A 35 -6.33 -7.20 14.20
N GLU A 36 -5.15 -6.67 14.52
CA GLU A 36 -4.73 -5.36 14.02
C GLU A 36 -4.59 -5.38 12.51
N MET A 37 -4.01 -6.44 11.97
CA MET A 37 -3.86 -6.55 10.52
C MET A 37 -5.23 -6.63 9.85
N LYS A 38 -6.15 -7.38 10.44
CA LYS A 38 -7.49 -7.49 9.89
C LYS A 38 -8.17 -6.13 9.82
N GLU A 39 -8.02 -5.32 10.87
CA GLU A 39 -8.59 -3.97 10.85
C GLU A 39 -8.01 -3.14 9.72
N MET A 40 -6.71 -3.29 9.46
CA MET A 40 -6.05 -2.53 8.42
C MET A 40 -6.53 -2.92 7.02
N VAL A 41 -6.71 -4.22 6.78
CA VAL A 41 -6.96 -4.68 5.41
C VAL A 41 -8.43 -4.98 5.12
N CYS A 42 -9.28 -5.07 6.13
CA CYS A 42 -10.70 -5.39 5.94
C CYS A 42 -11.56 -4.22 6.41
N SER A 43 -11.94 -3.37 5.49
CA SER A 43 -12.78 -2.23 5.81
C SER A 43 -14.23 -2.53 5.45
N PRO A 44 -15.20 -2.11 6.29
CA PRO A 44 -16.60 -2.22 5.89
C PRO A 44 -17.02 -1.20 4.83
N ASP A 45 -16.23 -0.13 4.65
CA ASP A 45 -16.54 0.89 3.66
C ASP A 45 -16.04 0.44 2.29
N PRO A 46 -16.93 0.32 1.29
CA PRO A 46 -16.51 -0.19 -0.02
C PRO A 46 -15.48 0.69 -0.73
N LYS A 47 -15.31 1.94 -0.33
CA LYS A 47 -14.22 2.75 -0.90
C LYS A 47 -12.85 2.19 -0.59
N TYR A 48 -12.70 1.49 0.53
CA TYR A 48 -11.39 1.05 1.03
C TYR A 48 -11.30 -0.46 0.92
N LYS A 49 -10.64 -0.91 -0.11
CA LYS A 49 -10.64 -2.32 -0.51
C LYS A 49 -9.22 -2.85 -0.57
N THR A 50 -9.06 -4.10 -0.20
CA THR A 50 -7.78 -4.80 -0.30
C THR A 50 -7.92 -5.97 -1.25
N PHE A 51 -6.96 -6.11 -2.16
CA PHE A 51 -6.88 -7.26 -3.05
C PHE A 51 -5.60 -8.02 -2.79
N ALA A 52 -5.72 -9.31 -2.52
CA ALA A 52 -4.56 -10.19 -2.47
C ALA A 52 -4.17 -10.54 -3.90
N LEU A 53 -2.87 -10.58 -4.14
CA LEU A 53 -2.33 -10.87 -5.46
C LEU A 53 -1.95 -12.35 -5.52
N LEU A 54 -2.60 -13.10 -6.39
CA LEU A 54 -2.27 -14.50 -6.56
C LEU A 54 -1.37 -14.67 -7.76
N ASP A 55 -0.26 -15.36 -7.54
CA ASP A 55 0.67 -15.73 -8.59
C ASP A 55 0.95 -17.23 -8.41
N LYS A 56 0.54 -18.04 -9.40
CA LYS A 56 0.69 -19.48 -9.34
C LYS A 56 0.04 -20.06 -8.09
N ASN A 57 -1.16 -19.59 -7.80
CA ASN A 57 -2.00 -20.08 -6.70
C ASN A 57 -1.44 -19.79 -5.31
N ARG A 58 -0.51 -18.83 -5.19
CA ARG A 58 -0.07 -18.41 -3.86
C ARG A 58 -0.17 -16.90 -3.76
N VAL A 59 -0.34 -16.42 -2.53
CA VAL A 59 -0.41 -14.98 -2.28
C VAL A 59 1.00 -14.41 -2.41
N SER A 60 1.19 -13.56 -3.40
CA SER A 60 2.49 -12.98 -3.71
C SER A 60 2.56 -11.50 -3.38
N GLY A 61 1.52 -10.95 -2.80
CA GLY A 61 1.48 -9.57 -2.41
C GLY A 61 0.06 -9.13 -2.16
N TYR A 62 -0.10 -7.86 -1.86
CA TYR A 62 -1.43 -7.28 -1.72
C TYR A 62 -1.37 -5.79 -2.01
N VAL A 63 -2.51 -5.24 -2.42
CA VAL A 63 -2.65 -3.83 -2.72
C VAL A 63 -3.95 -3.35 -2.09
N LEU A 64 -3.94 -2.16 -1.52
CA LEU A 64 -5.13 -1.69 -0.83
C LEU A 64 -5.29 -0.18 -0.91
N LEU A 65 -6.55 0.23 -0.73
CA LEU A 65 -6.92 1.62 -0.53
C LEU A 65 -7.33 1.80 0.91
N THR A 66 -6.83 2.88 1.53
CA THR A 66 -7.20 3.23 2.89
C THR A 66 -7.56 4.70 2.96
N ARG A 67 -8.19 5.11 4.06
CA ARG A 67 -8.53 6.50 4.27
C ARG A 67 -7.26 7.36 4.32
N HIS A 68 -7.30 8.49 3.62
CA HIS A 68 -6.16 9.39 3.62
C HIS A 68 -6.08 10.18 4.94
N LYS A 69 -7.13 10.92 5.27
CA LYS A 69 -7.20 11.68 6.51
C LYS A 69 -8.64 11.68 7.01
N PRO A 70 -8.84 11.87 8.33
CA PRO A 70 -10.19 11.65 8.88
C PRO A 70 -11.22 12.72 8.60
N ARG A 71 -10.82 13.95 8.24
CA ARG A 71 -11.80 15.02 8.01
C ARG A 71 -12.56 14.79 6.71
N GLU A 72 -13.84 15.15 6.69
CA GLU A 72 -14.75 14.82 5.59
C GLU A 72 -14.33 15.40 4.24
N ALA A 73 -13.65 16.56 4.24
CA ALA A 73 -13.23 17.15 2.98
C ALA A 73 -12.22 16.29 2.23
N TYR A 74 -11.60 15.30 2.90
CA TYR A 74 -10.69 14.36 2.27
C TYR A 74 -11.38 13.11 1.74
N ASP A 75 -12.70 13.02 1.77
CA ASP A 75 -13.40 11.77 1.48
C ASP A 75 -13.22 11.29 0.04
N GLU A 76 -12.84 12.17 -0.89
CA GLU A 76 -12.61 11.76 -2.27
C GLU A 76 -11.14 11.42 -2.53
N THR A 77 -10.31 11.35 -1.49
CA THR A 77 -8.92 10.93 -1.60
C THR A 77 -8.71 9.63 -0.84
N ALA A 78 -8.00 8.69 -1.44
CA ALA A 78 -7.61 7.46 -0.75
C ALA A 78 -6.11 7.27 -0.87
N GLU A 79 -5.53 6.58 0.12
CA GLU A 79 -4.13 6.18 0.02
C GLU A 79 -4.04 4.80 -0.59
N VAL A 80 -3.10 4.63 -1.49
CA VAL A 80 -2.84 3.35 -2.12
C VAL A 80 -1.52 2.81 -1.58
N THR A 81 -1.54 1.56 -1.15
CA THR A 81 -0.36 0.88 -0.59
C THR A 81 -0.22 -0.46 -1.27
N ILE A 82 1.01 -0.87 -1.52
CA ILE A 82 1.29 -2.17 -2.12
C ILE A 82 2.52 -2.79 -1.46
N TYR A 83 2.42 -4.06 -1.14
CA TYR A 83 3.55 -4.86 -0.65
C TYR A 83 3.59 -6.16 -1.41
N LEU A 84 4.77 -6.49 -1.94
CA LEU A 84 4.99 -7.77 -2.61
C LEU A 84 5.80 -8.67 -1.70
N ASP A 85 5.48 -9.97 -1.74
CA ASP A 85 6.30 -10.95 -1.04
C ASP A 85 7.74 -10.81 -1.50
N PRO A 86 8.71 -10.71 -0.57
CA PRO A 86 10.10 -10.51 -0.98
C PRO A 86 10.64 -11.62 -1.88
N SER A 87 10.06 -12.82 -1.83
CA SER A 87 10.49 -13.92 -2.69
C SER A 87 9.84 -13.88 -4.07
N CYS A 88 8.93 -12.94 -4.31
CA CYS A 88 8.24 -12.86 -5.59
C CYS A 88 9.19 -12.35 -6.66
N LYS A 89 9.36 -13.12 -7.73
CA LYS A 89 10.23 -12.76 -8.84
C LYS A 89 9.46 -12.39 -10.10
N THR A 90 8.13 -12.36 -10.03
CA THR A 90 7.31 -12.09 -11.22
C THR A 90 7.43 -10.62 -11.57
N LYS A 91 7.93 -10.35 -12.77
CA LYS A 91 8.09 -8.98 -13.25
C LYS A 91 6.72 -8.39 -13.58
N GLY A 92 6.55 -7.10 -13.26
CA GLY A 92 5.35 -6.38 -13.62
C GLY A 92 4.18 -6.59 -12.68
N LEU A 93 4.34 -7.39 -11.62
CA LEU A 93 3.23 -7.65 -10.72
C LEU A 93 2.79 -6.37 -9.99
N GLY A 94 3.74 -5.52 -9.61
CA GLY A 94 3.40 -4.27 -8.96
C GLY A 94 2.58 -3.35 -9.85
N SER A 95 2.97 -3.23 -11.13
CA SER A 95 2.22 -2.39 -12.06
C SER A 95 0.84 -2.95 -12.32
N LEU A 96 0.74 -4.28 -12.42
CA LEU A 96 -0.56 -4.93 -12.60
C LEU A 96 -1.47 -4.65 -11.40
N ALA A 97 -0.92 -4.74 -10.20
CA ALA A 97 -1.68 -4.47 -9.00
C ALA A 97 -2.16 -3.02 -8.94
N LEU A 98 -1.28 -2.07 -9.30
CA LEU A 98 -1.68 -0.67 -9.30
C LEU A 98 -2.79 -0.42 -10.33
N SER A 99 -2.65 -1.01 -11.51
CA SER A 99 -3.69 -0.86 -12.53
C SER A 99 -5.02 -1.38 -12.02
N HIS A 100 -4.99 -2.53 -11.35
CA HIS A 100 -6.24 -3.13 -10.84
C HIS A 100 -6.88 -2.27 -9.77
N ILE A 101 -6.10 -1.78 -8.80
CA ILE A 101 -6.68 -0.99 -7.73
C ILE A 101 -7.18 0.36 -8.26
N GLU A 102 -6.54 0.91 -9.29
CA GLU A 102 -7.01 2.15 -9.90
C GLU A 102 -8.34 1.95 -10.62
N GLU A 103 -8.48 0.82 -11.33
CA GLU A 103 -9.77 0.52 -11.96
C GLU A 103 -10.87 0.40 -10.91
N TYR A 104 -10.56 -0.26 -9.80
CA TYR A 104 -11.53 -0.35 -8.70
C TYR A 104 -11.85 1.04 -8.16
N ALA A 105 -10.83 1.86 -7.93
CA ALA A 105 -11.03 3.19 -7.37
C ALA A 105 -11.95 4.04 -8.25
N ARG A 106 -11.86 3.86 -9.57
CA ARG A 106 -12.71 4.61 -10.49
C ARG A 106 -14.18 4.24 -10.38
N THR A 107 -14.51 3.09 -9.80
CA THR A 107 -15.90 2.73 -9.55
C THR A 107 -16.44 3.31 -8.26
N GLN A 108 -15.59 3.99 -7.49
CA GLN A 108 -15.94 4.54 -6.19
C GLN A 108 -15.95 6.06 -6.27
N PRO A 109 -16.54 6.76 -5.29
CA PRO A 109 -16.52 8.23 -5.32
C PRO A 109 -15.15 8.75 -4.87
N LEU A 110 -14.14 8.47 -5.67
CA LEU A 110 -12.76 8.89 -5.42
C LEU A 110 -12.25 9.70 -6.59
N HIS A 111 -11.42 10.69 -6.30
CA HIS A 111 -10.85 11.58 -7.31
C HIS A 111 -9.33 11.53 -7.32
N THR A 112 -8.71 11.38 -6.17
CA THR A 112 -7.25 11.44 -6.04
C THR A 112 -6.74 10.25 -5.24
N LEU A 113 -5.66 9.65 -5.74
CA LEU A 113 -4.95 8.60 -5.00
C LEU A 113 -3.60 9.16 -4.55
N VAL A 114 -3.23 8.85 -3.31
CA VAL A 114 -1.98 9.31 -2.71
C VAL A 114 -1.19 8.10 -2.28
N ALA A 115 0.12 8.12 -2.48
CA ALA A 115 1.01 7.09 -1.96
C ALA A 115 2.04 7.77 -1.06
N THR A 116 2.26 7.18 0.11
CA THR A 116 3.22 7.68 1.08
C THR A 116 4.39 6.69 1.11
N ILE A 117 5.58 7.17 0.75
CA ILE A 117 6.71 6.28 0.46
C ILE A 117 7.94 6.74 1.23
N CYS A 118 8.60 5.82 1.94
CA CYS A 118 9.87 6.12 2.58
C CYS A 118 10.90 6.51 1.51
N GLY A 119 11.66 7.55 1.80
CA GLY A 119 12.63 8.07 0.83
C GLY A 119 13.70 7.08 0.42
N GLN A 120 13.94 6.03 1.23
CA GLN A 120 14.91 4.99 0.88
C GLN A 120 14.32 3.89 -0.01
N ASN A 121 13.01 3.88 -0.20
CA ASN A 121 12.35 2.79 -0.91
C ASN A 121 12.33 3.06 -2.40
N GLU A 122 13.47 2.90 -3.03
CA GLU A 122 13.64 3.24 -4.44
C GLU A 122 12.75 2.40 -5.36
N ALA A 123 12.55 1.14 -5.00
CA ALA A 123 11.71 0.28 -5.83
C ALA A 123 10.27 0.80 -5.89
N SER A 124 9.74 1.23 -4.75
CA SER A 124 8.39 1.77 -4.70
C SER A 124 8.31 3.11 -5.44
N ILE A 125 9.32 3.96 -5.24
CA ILE A 125 9.36 5.25 -5.94
C ILE A 125 9.30 5.04 -7.44
N ARG A 126 10.14 4.14 -7.96
CA ARG A 126 10.14 3.85 -9.40
C ARG A 126 8.81 3.28 -9.86
N LEU A 127 8.23 2.39 -9.06
CA LEU A 127 6.96 1.78 -9.43
C LEU A 127 5.85 2.83 -9.57
N PHE A 128 5.75 3.72 -8.59
CA PHE A 128 4.69 4.73 -8.65
C PHE A 128 4.96 5.74 -9.75
N GLU A 129 6.20 6.17 -9.93
CA GLU A 129 6.52 7.10 -11.02
C GLU A 129 6.21 6.48 -12.38
N LYS A 130 6.57 5.22 -12.58
CA LYS A 130 6.31 4.50 -13.82
C LYS A 130 4.80 4.42 -14.11
N ASN A 131 3.99 4.39 -13.08
CA ASN A 131 2.54 4.24 -13.24
C ASN A 131 1.80 5.57 -13.16
N GLY A 132 2.49 6.68 -13.34
CA GLY A 132 1.84 7.95 -13.55
C GLY A 132 1.62 8.79 -12.30
N TYR A 133 2.21 8.39 -11.19
CA TYR A 133 2.13 9.21 -9.97
C TYR A 133 3.21 10.27 -9.99
N THR A 134 2.88 11.44 -9.48
CA THR A 134 3.79 12.59 -9.45
C THR A 134 4.14 12.93 -8.01
N LYS A 135 5.42 13.19 -7.76
CA LYS A 135 5.86 13.59 -6.42
C LYS A 135 5.24 14.93 -6.05
N CYS A 136 4.63 15.00 -4.89
CA CYS A 136 3.93 16.21 -4.45
C CYS A 136 4.35 16.67 -3.06
N ALA A 137 5.15 15.89 -2.34
CA ALA A 137 5.57 16.28 -0.98
C ALA A 137 6.85 15.57 -0.60
N HIS A 138 7.61 16.22 0.26
CA HIS A 138 8.82 15.63 0.82
C HIS A 138 8.96 16.12 2.25
N TYR A 139 8.80 15.23 3.21
CA TYR A 139 8.98 15.54 4.62
C TYR A 139 10.30 14.97 5.08
N LYS A 140 11.22 15.82 5.51
CA LYS A 140 12.55 15.39 5.90
C LYS A 140 12.56 14.94 7.34
N GLU A 141 13.16 13.78 7.59
CA GLU A 141 13.48 13.27 8.93
C GLU A 141 12.26 13.16 9.84
N VAL A 142 11.11 12.80 9.28
CA VAL A 142 9.88 12.71 10.07
C VAL A 142 9.71 11.37 10.74
N GLY A 143 10.44 10.33 10.33
CA GLY A 143 10.37 9.02 10.94
C GLY A 143 11.71 8.60 11.51
N LYS A 144 11.68 7.63 12.43
CA LYS A 144 12.91 7.06 12.95
C LYS A 144 12.72 5.55 13.09
N LYS A 145 13.63 4.80 12.50
CA LYS A 145 13.57 3.34 12.57
C LYS A 145 14.99 2.79 12.41
N PHE A 146 15.32 1.76 13.17
CA PHE A 146 16.65 1.15 13.15
C PHE A 146 17.75 2.20 13.41
N GLY A 147 17.46 3.17 14.27
CA GLY A 147 18.44 4.19 14.60
C GLY A 147 18.67 5.24 13.53
N GLN A 148 17.90 5.23 12.44
CA GLN A 148 18.02 6.18 11.34
C GLN A 148 16.83 7.12 11.30
N ARG A 149 17.08 8.39 10.98
CA ARG A 149 16.00 9.31 10.65
C ARG A 149 15.65 9.17 9.19
N LEU A 150 14.36 9.16 8.89
CA LEU A 150 13.87 8.77 7.57
C LEU A 150 12.94 9.83 7.02
N ASP A 151 13.06 10.06 5.72
CA ASP A 151 12.17 10.98 5.00
C ASP A 151 10.94 10.24 4.53
N ILE A 152 9.85 10.98 4.36
CA ILE A 152 8.64 10.51 3.69
C ILE A 152 8.42 11.34 2.45
N LEU A 153 8.13 10.66 1.33
CA LEU A 153 7.74 11.30 0.08
C LEU A 153 6.26 11.06 -0.16
N GLY A 154 5.59 12.07 -0.67
CA GLY A 154 4.20 11.94 -1.10
C GLY A 154 4.13 11.93 -2.61
N TYR A 155 3.36 10.99 -3.15
CA TYR A 155 3.08 10.89 -4.57
C TYR A 155 1.58 10.90 -4.77
N GLN A 156 1.10 11.43 -5.91
CA GLN A 156 -0.34 11.45 -6.14
C GLN A 156 -0.67 11.23 -7.61
N LYS A 157 -1.88 10.78 -7.83
CA LYS A 157 -2.43 10.62 -9.18
C LYS A 157 -3.90 10.99 -9.13
N ILE A 158 -4.33 11.86 -10.05
CA ILE A 158 -5.74 12.20 -10.17
C ILE A 158 -6.38 11.21 -11.11
N ILE A 159 -7.48 10.60 -10.67
CA ILE A 159 -8.19 9.60 -11.45
C ILE A 159 -9.57 10.16 -11.79
N PRO A 160 -9.76 10.63 -13.05
CA PRO A 160 -11.05 11.23 -13.40
C PRO A 160 -12.18 10.21 -13.42
#